data_91cb51624c9365dc69932c3d39e0cce0
#
_entry.id   91cb51624c9365dc69932c3d39e0cce0
#
_cell.length_a   1.000
_cell.length_b   1.000
_cell.length_c   1.000
_cell.angle_alpha   90.00
_cell.angle_beta   90.00
_cell.angle_gamma   90.00
#
_symmetry.space_group_name_H-M   'P 1'
#
loop_
_entity.id
_entity.type
_entity.pdbx_description
1 polymer ?
#
loop_
_entity_poly.entity_id
_entity_poly.type
_entity_poly.pdbx_seq_one_letter_code
_entity_poly.pdbx_strand_id
1 'polypeptide(L)'
;MIEFEMTGRVGRDLRPDDVRIVAAREMNLRGNAVINVIDPTKSYQPTFPNADATCVIAKRSIDARNDVIYRYRIEGYNHRFESYVPYEIPEYKDVTDADPVIIIGAGPAGMFAALKLLTLGFKPIILERGKNVRDRKFDMAKLTREGILNPESNFCYGEGGAGTFSDGKLFTRSSKRGDIREVLYQFVNFGASPQILVDAHPHIGTDRLPKVVENIRQCIESRGGEYHFGTKVTDMTRKEDGTIEVSALDSENLTKTGKPSVRKYSAKKVILATGHSARDIYEMLVAKDCALEAKGFAMGVRVEHPQALINDIRYHGQWEPGMPAAEYSFTEQVNDRGVFSFCMCPGGVLVPSETEPETIVMNGMSNSARSGKFANAGVVVQINPEDIPEEYTDKGAFAGLEFQKDVERKMWEYAHEHSDSENPFVAPAQRMVDFCEGEDSEDLPETSYKPGVVPAPLHEILPPFIAERLQDAFSIVNQKSMRGYYTNDALLIGVESRTSSPVRIPRNPRNCEADSFPGLLPCGEGAGYSGGIVSSAIDGINCAVAAARSLSGADVEDEPHEGTAGETSEAE
;
A
#
# COMPACT_ATOMS: atom_id res chain seq x y z
N MET A 1 -2.09 10.54 -30.65
CA MET A 1 -3.10 9.84 -29.83
C MET A 1 -4.27 10.81 -29.58
N ILE A 2 -5.52 10.32 -29.61
CA ILE A 2 -6.74 11.09 -29.34
C ILE A 2 -7.45 10.38 -28.19
N GLU A 3 -7.91 11.12 -27.18
CA GLU A 3 -8.72 10.58 -26.10
C GLU A 3 -10.19 10.95 -26.29
N PHE A 4 -11.10 10.00 -26.04
CA PHE A 4 -12.54 10.24 -26.00
C PHE A 4 -13.22 9.36 -24.95
N GLU A 5 -14.42 9.77 -24.54
CA GLU A 5 -15.19 9.05 -23.54
C GLU A 5 -16.39 8.31 -24.15
N MET A 6 -16.70 7.16 -23.52
CA MET A 6 -17.91 6.41 -23.78
C MET A 6 -18.57 6.04 -22.45
N THR A 7 -19.89 5.82 -22.50
CA THR A 7 -20.64 5.34 -21.34
C THR A 7 -21.23 3.96 -21.61
N GLY A 8 -21.41 3.17 -20.56
CA GLY A 8 -22.00 1.86 -20.63
C GLY A 8 -22.79 1.52 -19.36
N ARG A 9 -23.62 0.50 -19.43
CA ARG A 9 -24.36 0.02 -18.25
C ARG A 9 -23.42 -0.76 -17.32
N VAL A 10 -23.54 -0.53 -16.02
CA VAL A 10 -22.78 -1.30 -15.01
C VAL A 10 -23.08 -2.80 -15.16
N GLY A 11 -22.04 -3.64 -15.06
CA GLY A 11 -22.13 -5.08 -15.26
C GLY A 11 -22.14 -5.55 -16.73
N ARG A 12 -21.99 -4.63 -17.71
CA ARG A 12 -21.85 -4.98 -19.14
C ARG A 12 -20.60 -4.35 -19.75
N ASP A 13 -19.80 -5.18 -20.41
CA ASP A 13 -18.64 -4.69 -21.18
C ASP A 13 -19.11 -3.88 -22.39
N LEU A 14 -18.27 -2.94 -22.82
CA LEU A 14 -18.44 -2.27 -24.11
C LEU A 14 -18.32 -3.29 -25.27
N ARG A 15 -19.22 -3.18 -26.24
CA ARG A 15 -19.08 -3.97 -27.46
C ARG A 15 -18.04 -3.33 -28.37
N PRO A 16 -17.11 -4.11 -28.95
CA PRO A 16 -16.11 -3.58 -29.87
C PRO A 16 -16.70 -2.76 -31.04
N ASP A 17 -17.87 -3.16 -31.54
CA ASP A 17 -18.53 -2.44 -32.64
C ASP A 17 -19.01 -1.05 -32.24
N ASP A 18 -19.50 -0.90 -31.00
CA ASP A 18 -19.91 0.43 -30.49
C ASP A 18 -18.66 1.35 -30.37
N VAL A 19 -17.53 0.78 -29.93
CA VAL A 19 -16.26 1.52 -29.87
C VAL A 19 -15.80 1.94 -31.26
N ARG A 20 -15.87 1.06 -32.28
CA ARG A 20 -15.50 1.37 -33.68
C ARG A 20 -16.33 2.51 -34.26
N ILE A 21 -17.64 2.50 -34.02
CA ILE A 21 -18.56 3.55 -34.52
C ILE A 21 -18.18 4.92 -33.94
N VAL A 22 -17.98 4.98 -32.62
CA VAL A 22 -17.61 6.24 -31.96
C VAL A 22 -16.22 6.69 -32.38
N ALA A 23 -15.25 5.77 -32.39
CA ALA A 23 -13.86 6.05 -32.80
C ALA A 23 -13.77 6.60 -34.24
N ALA A 24 -14.50 6.04 -35.19
CA ALA A 24 -14.52 6.52 -36.55
C ALA A 24 -14.91 8.00 -36.63
N ARG A 25 -15.87 8.41 -35.83
CA ARG A 25 -16.33 9.81 -35.71
C ARG A 25 -15.29 10.69 -35.01
N GLU A 26 -14.87 10.33 -33.81
CA GLU A 26 -13.97 11.15 -32.98
C GLU A 26 -12.58 11.31 -33.62
N MET A 27 -12.11 10.28 -34.34
CA MET A 27 -10.81 10.30 -35.02
C MET A 27 -10.90 10.80 -36.47
N ASN A 28 -12.10 11.22 -36.92
CA ASN A 28 -12.35 11.68 -38.30
C ASN A 28 -11.85 10.69 -39.36
N LEU A 29 -12.13 9.41 -39.18
CA LEU A 29 -11.76 8.33 -40.08
C LEU A 29 -12.84 8.14 -41.16
N ARG A 30 -12.46 7.55 -42.30
CA ARG A 30 -13.41 7.19 -43.36
C ARG A 30 -14.38 6.12 -42.85
N GLY A 31 -15.62 6.11 -43.38
CA GLY A 31 -16.66 5.19 -42.91
C GLY A 31 -16.36 3.70 -43.12
N ASN A 32 -15.37 3.37 -43.95
CA ASN A 32 -14.86 2.00 -44.15
C ASN A 32 -13.53 1.73 -43.46
N ALA A 33 -13.09 2.60 -42.53
CA ALA A 33 -11.84 2.43 -41.81
C ALA A 33 -11.87 1.14 -40.96
N VAL A 34 -10.78 0.40 -41.01
CA VAL A 34 -10.57 -0.79 -40.19
C VAL A 34 -9.95 -0.37 -38.86
N ILE A 35 -10.66 -0.61 -37.77
CA ILE A 35 -10.25 -0.19 -36.42
C ILE A 35 -10.09 -1.40 -35.51
N ASN A 36 -8.88 -1.60 -35.00
CA ASN A 36 -8.66 -2.53 -33.89
C ASN A 36 -9.23 -1.95 -32.58
N VAL A 37 -9.88 -2.80 -31.80
CA VAL A 37 -10.32 -2.44 -30.44
C VAL A 37 -9.62 -3.37 -29.47
N ILE A 38 -8.81 -2.81 -28.59
CA ILE A 38 -8.07 -3.54 -27.56
C ILE A 38 -8.71 -3.26 -26.19
N ASP A 39 -9.20 -4.33 -25.59
CA ASP A 39 -9.60 -4.37 -24.19
C ASP A 39 -8.53 -5.14 -23.42
N PRO A 40 -7.68 -4.50 -22.61
CA PRO A 40 -6.59 -5.17 -21.90
C PRO A 40 -7.06 -6.28 -20.95
N THR A 41 -8.36 -6.33 -20.64
CA THR A 41 -8.95 -7.38 -19.77
C THR A 41 -9.22 -8.69 -20.50
N LYS A 42 -9.12 -8.73 -21.81
CA LYS A 42 -9.42 -9.91 -22.64
C LYS A 42 -8.14 -10.59 -23.10
N SER A 43 -8.06 -11.89 -22.91
CA SER A 43 -6.91 -12.70 -23.32
C SER A 43 -6.76 -12.85 -24.84
N TYR A 44 -7.85 -12.74 -25.59
CA TYR A 44 -7.86 -12.81 -27.04
C TYR A 44 -8.80 -11.78 -27.65
N GLN A 45 -8.33 -11.10 -28.69
CA GLN A 45 -9.11 -10.15 -29.45
C GLN A 45 -8.68 -10.23 -30.92
N PRO A 46 -9.63 -10.24 -31.85
CA PRO A 46 -9.29 -10.20 -33.27
C PRO A 46 -8.64 -8.84 -33.60
N THR A 47 -7.44 -8.90 -34.12
CA THR A 47 -6.72 -7.72 -34.64
C THR A 47 -6.52 -7.84 -36.14
N PHE A 48 -6.58 -6.72 -36.84
CA PHE A 48 -6.36 -6.64 -38.26
C PHE A 48 -4.96 -6.05 -38.48
N PRO A 49 -4.06 -6.76 -39.19
CA PRO A 49 -2.68 -6.29 -39.39
C PRO A 49 -2.60 -4.95 -40.16
N ASN A 50 -3.58 -4.70 -41.03
CA ASN A 50 -3.65 -3.48 -41.86
C ASN A 50 -4.74 -2.52 -41.37
N ALA A 51 -4.97 -2.45 -40.05
CA ALA A 51 -5.91 -1.50 -39.51
C ALA A 51 -5.46 -0.05 -39.75
N ASP A 52 -6.43 0.84 -39.98
CA ASP A 52 -6.19 2.27 -40.08
C ASP A 52 -5.95 2.92 -38.72
N ALA A 53 -6.49 2.32 -37.65
CA ALA A 53 -6.36 2.78 -36.31
C ALA A 53 -6.47 1.65 -35.26
N THR A 54 -5.97 1.92 -34.05
CA THR A 54 -6.19 1.09 -32.87
C THR A 54 -6.81 1.93 -31.76
N CYS A 55 -7.87 1.43 -31.14
CA CYS A 55 -8.49 2.01 -29.94
C CYS A 55 -8.26 1.09 -28.76
N VAL A 56 -7.81 1.65 -27.64
CA VAL A 56 -7.54 0.93 -26.39
C VAL A 56 -8.47 1.42 -25.31
N ILE A 57 -9.12 0.50 -24.61
CA ILE A 57 -9.86 0.83 -23.38
C ILE A 57 -8.83 1.12 -22.29
N ALA A 58 -8.58 2.41 -22.03
CA ALA A 58 -7.52 2.84 -21.12
C ALA A 58 -7.98 2.95 -19.67
N LYS A 59 -9.27 3.26 -19.43
CA LYS A 59 -9.81 3.40 -18.08
C LYS A 59 -11.30 3.14 -18.04
N ARG A 60 -11.75 2.52 -16.94
CA ARG A 60 -13.15 2.34 -16.58
C ARG A 60 -13.41 2.86 -15.17
N SER A 61 -14.40 3.71 -15.00
CA SER A 61 -14.84 4.22 -13.68
C SER A 61 -16.35 4.13 -13.54
N ILE A 62 -16.85 4.13 -12.30
CA ILE A 62 -18.29 4.25 -12.02
C ILE A 62 -18.61 5.73 -11.84
N ASP A 63 -19.65 6.20 -12.51
CA ASP A 63 -20.28 7.49 -12.30
C ASP A 63 -21.68 7.26 -11.73
N ALA A 64 -21.89 7.74 -10.50
CA ALA A 64 -23.16 7.62 -9.78
C ALA A 64 -23.78 8.98 -9.44
N ARG A 65 -23.41 10.06 -10.14
CA ARG A 65 -23.95 11.40 -9.88
C ARG A 65 -25.42 11.55 -10.24
N ASN A 66 -25.88 10.76 -11.21
CA ASN A 66 -27.28 10.64 -11.62
C ASN A 66 -27.62 9.15 -11.70
N ASP A 67 -27.65 8.58 -12.92
CA ASP A 67 -27.75 7.14 -13.12
C ASP A 67 -26.40 6.49 -12.83
N VAL A 68 -26.42 5.27 -12.28
CA VAL A 68 -25.17 4.51 -12.03
C VAL A 68 -24.71 3.86 -13.33
N ILE A 69 -23.66 4.42 -13.93
CA ILE A 69 -23.10 3.99 -15.22
C ILE A 69 -21.60 3.79 -15.15
N TYR A 70 -21.06 3.00 -16.07
CA TYR A 70 -19.63 3.01 -16.37
C TYR A 70 -19.30 4.17 -17.30
N ARG A 71 -18.20 4.87 -17.00
CA ARG A 71 -17.46 5.74 -17.91
C ARG A 71 -16.20 5.06 -18.35
N TYR A 72 -15.97 5.04 -19.64
CA TYR A 72 -14.77 4.50 -20.27
C TYR A 72 -13.99 5.63 -20.92
N ARG A 73 -12.69 5.70 -20.67
CA ARG A 73 -11.75 6.50 -21.43
C ARG A 73 -11.09 5.60 -22.47
N ILE A 74 -11.19 6.00 -23.72
CA ILE A 74 -10.65 5.29 -24.88
C ILE A 74 -9.50 6.12 -25.46
N GLU A 75 -8.37 5.48 -25.71
CA GLU A 75 -7.22 6.05 -26.40
C GLU A 75 -7.21 5.55 -27.85
N GLY A 76 -7.33 6.47 -28.80
CA GLY A 76 -7.33 6.18 -30.23
C GLY A 76 -5.99 6.55 -30.89
N TYR A 77 -5.37 5.59 -31.55
CA TYR A 77 -4.10 5.72 -32.27
C TYR A 77 -4.39 5.62 -33.77
N ASN A 78 -4.25 6.73 -34.51
CA ASN A 78 -4.35 6.74 -35.97
C ASN A 78 -3.00 6.34 -36.55
N HIS A 79 -2.93 5.20 -37.24
CA HIS A 79 -1.67 4.59 -37.69
C HIS A 79 -0.95 5.41 -38.77
N ARG A 80 -1.60 6.43 -39.33
CA ARG A 80 -0.94 7.42 -40.23
C ARG A 80 0.05 8.32 -39.49
N PHE A 81 -0.16 8.52 -38.18
CA PHE A 81 0.58 9.47 -37.36
C PHE A 81 1.31 8.79 -36.20
N GLU A 82 0.67 7.81 -35.55
CA GLU A 82 1.18 7.16 -34.36
C GLU A 82 0.60 5.75 -34.23
N SER A 83 1.44 4.74 -34.06
CA SER A 83 1.01 3.36 -33.84
C SER A 83 0.93 3.06 -32.34
N TYR A 84 -0.08 2.28 -31.94
CA TYR A 84 -0.14 1.74 -30.59
C TYR A 84 0.98 0.72 -30.38
N VAL A 85 1.73 0.89 -29.30
CA VAL A 85 2.77 -0.05 -28.86
C VAL A 85 2.28 -0.75 -27.59
N PRO A 86 2.02 -2.07 -27.64
CA PRO A 86 1.66 -2.83 -26.45
C PRO A 86 2.80 -2.81 -25.42
N TYR A 87 2.45 -2.90 -24.13
CA TYR A 87 3.46 -3.10 -23.10
C TYR A 87 4.00 -4.54 -23.20
N GLU A 88 5.32 -4.66 -23.28
CA GLU A 88 6.00 -5.95 -23.31
C GLU A 88 6.61 -6.24 -21.92
N ILE A 89 6.35 -7.46 -21.42
CA ILE A 89 6.97 -7.91 -20.17
C ILE A 89 8.47 -8.10 -20.45
N PRO A 90 9.35 -7.47 -19.65
CA PRO A 90 10.78 -7.59 -19.84
C PRO A 90 11.28 -9.01 -19.61
N GLU A 91 12.33 -9.42 -20.32
CA GLU A 91 13.00 -10.70 -20.12
C GLU A 91 13.80 -10.68 -18.80
N TYR A 92 13.63 -11.73 -17.99
CA TYR A 92 14.41 -11.96 -16.78
C TYR A 92 15.64 -12.82 -17.08
N LYS A 93 16.81 -12.26 -16.84
CA LYS A 93 18.10 -12.94 -17.07
C LYS A 93 18.37 -13.99 -15.99
N ASP A 94 19.13 -15.02 -16.33
CA ASP A 94 19.78 -15.89 -15.33
C ASP A 94 20.91 -15.11 -14.66
N VAL A 95 20.87 -15.02 -13.34
CA VAL A 95 21.79 -14.23 -12.52
C VAL A 95 22.53 -15.07 -11.46
N THR A 96 22.53 -16.39 -11.64
CA THR A 96 23.11 -17.34 -10.68
C THR A 96 24.52 -16.94 -10.26
N ASP A 97 25.37 -16.55 -11.20
CA ASP A 97 26.77 -16.17 -11.00
C ASP A 97 27.02 -14.65 -11.10
N ALA A 98 25.96 -13.83 -11.11
CA ALA A 98 26.08 -12.39 -11.24
C ALA A 98 26.40 -11.70 -9.90
N ASP A 99 26.88 -10.44 -9.99
CA ASP A 99 27.16 -9.62 -8.82
C ASP A 99 25.92 -9.43 -7.93
N PRO A 100 26.02 -9.64 -6.62
CA PRO A 100 24.90 -9.58 -5.71
C PRO A 100 24.51 -8.15 -5.33
N VAL A 101 23.20 -7.94 -5.17
CA VAL A 101 22.61 -6.80 -4.46
C VAL A 101 21.74 -7.36 -3.34
N ILE A 102 22.02 -6.97 -2.10
CA ILE A 102 21.19 -7.38 -0.95
C ILE A 102 19.95 -6.49 -0.89
N ILE A 103 18.81 -7.11 -0.64
CA ILE A 103 17.52 -6.43 -0.42
C ILE A 103 17.02 -6.84 0.96
N ILE A 104 16.79 -5.86 1.84
CA ILE A 104 16.29 -6.10 3.19
C ILE A 104 14.78 -5.80 3.18
N GLY A 105 13.97 -6.86 3.27
CA GLY A 105 12.52 -6.82 3.22
C GLY A 105 11.93 -7.32 1.89
N ALA A 106 10.95 -8.23 1.99
CA ALA A 106 10.24 -8.84 0.86
C ALA A 106 8.86 -8.19 0.58
N GLY A 107 8.69 -6.92 0.92
CA GLY A 107 7.51 -6.12 0.58
C GLY A 107 7.49 -5.68 -0.89
N PRO A 108 6.49 -4.89 -1.34
CA PRO A 108 6.38 -4.46 -2.73
C PRO A 108 7.65 -3.78 -3.26
N ALA A 109 8.29 -2.93 -2.46
CA ALA A 109 9.55 -2.28 -2.85
C ALA A 109 10.65 -3.31 -3.11
N GLY A 110 10.86 -4.26 -2.20
CA GLY A 110 11.91 -5.28 -2.33
C GLY A 110 11.65 -6.25 -3.47
N MET A 111 10.41 -6.71 -3.65
CA MET A 111 10.04 -7.63 -4.74
C MET A 111 10.25 -7.00 -6.13
N PHE A 112 9.80 -5.76 -6.32
CA PHE A 112 9.95 -5.07 -7.60
C PHE A 112 11.39 -4.62 -7.86
N ALA A 113 12.15 -4.30 -6.80
CA ALA A 113 13.60 -4.11 -6.92
C ALA A 113 14.29 -5.39 -7.42
N ALA A 114 13.92 -6.54 -6.86
CA ALA A 114 14.48 -7.83 -7.28
C ALA A 114 14.15 -8.17 -8.73
N LEU A 115 12.87 -8.01 -9.16
CA LEU A 115 12.49 -8.22 -10.56
C LEU A 115 13.27 -7.31 -11.50
N LYS A 116 13.46 -6.04 -11.12
CA LYS A 116 14.24 -5.09 -11.93
C LYS A 116 15.71 -5.48 -12.01
N LEU A 117 16.32 -5.91 -10.91
CA LEU A 117 17.71 -6.42 -10.90
C LEU A 117 17.90 -7.60 -11.83
N LEU A 118 16.92 -8.54 -11.91
CA LEU A 118 16.97 -9.65 -12.88
C LEU A 118 17.04 -9.14 -14.33
N THR A 119 16.25 -8.12 -14.68
CA THR A 119 16.29 -7.55 -16.05
C THR A 119 17.63 -6.88 -16.36
N LEU A 120 18.27 -6.32 -15.34
CA LEU A 120 19.56 -5.64 -15.44
C LEU A 120 20.76 -6.60 -15.37
N GLY A 121 20.56 -7.85 -14.93
CA GLY A 121 21.59 -8.88 -14.85
C GLY A 121 22.38 -8.88 -13.52
N PHE A 122 21.75 -8.48 -12.43
CA PHE A 122 22.29 -8.53 -11.08
C PHE A 122 21.52 -9.53 -10.21
N LYS A 123 22.23 -10.18 -9.30
CA LYS A 123 21.65 -11.20 -8.41
C LYS A 123 20.99 -10.57 -7.19
N PRO A 124 19.65 -10.61 -7.05
CA PRO A 124 18.99 -10.18 -5.82
C PRO A 124 19.14 -11.24 -4.72
N ILE A 125 19.54 -10.81 -3.52
CA ILE A 125 19.54 -11.61 -2.28
C ILE A 125 18.58 -10.94 -1.32
N ILE A 126 17.38 -11.52 -1.13
CA ILE A 126 16.33 -10.96 -0.32
C ILE A 126 16.36 -11.56 1.08
N LEU A 127 16.47 -10.69 2.09
CA LEU A 127 16.44 -11.05 3.51
C LEU A 127 15.11 -10.60 4.10
N GLU A 128 14.24 -11.55 4.47
CA GLU A 128 12.93 -11.30 5.06
C GLU A 128 12.87 -11.85 6.48
N ARG A 129 12.49 -10.98 7.43
CA ARG A 129 12.40 -11.37 8.86
C ARG A 129 11.27 -12.36 9.14
N GLY A 130 10.17 -12.22 8.41
CA GLY A 130 8.99 -13.07 8.56
C GLY A 130 9.02 -14.32 7.69
N LYS A 131 7.87 -14.99 7.67
CA LYS A 131 7.70 -16.26 6.95
C LYS A 131 7.19 -16.03 5.52
N ASN A 132 7.26 -17.09 4.69
CA ASN A 132 6.59 -17.11 3.39
C ASN A 132 5.06 -16.99 3.54
N VAL A 133 4.36 -16.61 2.46
CA VAL A 133 2.91 -16.33 2.51
C VAL A 133 2.05 -17.47 3.02
N ARG A 134 2.47 -18.74 2.87
CA ARG A 134 1.71 -19.91 3.34
C ARG A 134 1.79 -20.03 4.86
N ASP A 135 3.00 -19.98 5.40
CA ASP A 135 3.25 -20.16 6.84
C ASP A 135 2.81 -18.94 7.63
N ARG A 136 2.96 -17.73 7.05
CA ARG A 136 2.49 -16.46 7.61
C ARG A 136 0.98 -16.46 7.90
N LYS A 137 0.16 -17.15 7.08
CA LYS A 137 -1.29 -17.28 7.33
C LYS A 137 -1.61 -17.91 8.67
N PHE A 138 -0.81 -18.85 9.15
CA PHE A 138 -1.02 -19.47 10.44
C PHE A 138 -0.72 -18.51 11.60
N ASP A 139 0.34 -17.69 11.47
CA ASP A 139 0.65 -16.69 12.49
C ASP A 139 -0.45 -15.63 12.58
N MET A 140 -0.95 -15.14 11.45
CA MET A 140 -2.07 -14.19 11.43
C MET A 140 -3.38 -14.79 11.98
N ALA A 141 -3.66 -16.07 11.68
CA ALA A 141 -4.83 -16.74 12.24
C ALA A 141 -4.75 -16.88 13.76
N LYS A 142 -3.58 -17.19 14.31
CA LYS A 142 -3.32 -17.23 15.75
C LYS A 142 -3.48 -15.85 16.40
N LEU A 143 -2.90 -14.82 15.79
CA LEU A 143 -3.06 -13.45 16.26
C LEU A 143 -4.54 -13.06 16.33
N THR A 144 -5.28 -13.28 15.26
CA THR A 144 -6.68 -12.87 15.15
C THR A 144 -7.63 -13.66 16.06
N ARG A 145 -7.40 -14.97 16.25
CA ARG A 145 -8.33 -15.87 16.96
C ARG A 145 -7.93 -16.17 18.38
N GLU A 146 -6.62 -16.29 18.62
CA GLU A 146 -6.06 -16.78 19.88
C GLU A 146 -5.29 -15.67 20.64
N GLY A 147 -5.14 -14.47 20.02
CA GLY A 147 -4.35 -13.39 20.61
C GLY A 147 -2.85 -13.70 20.72
N ILE A 148 -2.33 -14.63 19.91
CA ILE A 148 -0.92 -15.02 19.95
C ILE A 148 -0.16 -14.27 18.85
N LEU A 149 0.60 -13.25 19.26
CA LEU A 149 1.46 -12.46 18.37
C LEU A 149 2.79 -13.17 18.10
N ASN A 150 3.14 -13.34 16.82
CA ASN A 150 4.50 -13.58 16.41
C ASN A 150 5.14 -12.25 16.01
N PRO A 151 6.11 -11.71 16.76
CA PRO A 151 6.66 -10.37 16.52
C PRO A 151 7.46 -10.29 15.21
N GLU A 152 7.88 -11.41 14.65
CA GLU A 152 8.65 -11.44 13.40
C GLU A 152 7.80 -11.87 12.18
N SER A 153 6.56 -12.37 12.37
CA SER A 153 5.68 -12.82 11.29
C SER A 153 4.22 -12.54 11.61
N ASN A 154 3.64 -11.51 11.02
CA ASN A 154 2.31 -10.97 11.34
C ASN A 154 1.71 -10.21 10.14
N PHE A 155 0.75 -9.30 10.32
CA PHE A 155 0.17 -8.50 9.23
C PHE A 155 1.17 -7.49 8.61
N CYS A 156 2.23 -7.10 9.32
CA CYS A 156 3.25 -6.16 8.82
C CYS A 156 4.46 -6.87 8.22
N TYR A 157 4.88 -8.01 8.78
CA TYR A 157 6.10 -8.71 8.42
C TYR A 157 5.83 -10.06 7.75
N GLY A 158 6.69 -10.41 6.82
CA GLY A 158 6.64 -11.62 6.01
C GLY A 158 6.51 -11.33 4.52
N GLU A 159 6.56 -12.36 3.72
CA GLU A 159 6.54 -12.29 2.26
C GLU A 159 5.41 -11.41 1.73
N GLY A 160 5.76 -10.46 0.87
CA GLY A 160 4.88 -9.46 0.29
C GLY A 160 4.55 -8.26 1.20
N GLY A 161 5.09 -8.22 2.45
CA GLY A 161 4.93 -7.12 3.40
C GLY A 161 3.47 -6.93 3.86
N ALA A 162 3.16 -5.74 4.39
CA ALA A 162 1.82 -5.40 4.87
C ALA A 162 0.74 -5.43 3.76
N GLY A 163 1.15 -5.23 2.50
CA GLY A 163 0.23 -5.24 1.36
C GLY A 163 -0.42 -6.57 1.06
N THR A 164 0.25 -7.71 1.34
CA THR A 164 -0.20 -9.05 0.94
C THR A 164 -1.57 -9.44 1.49
N PHE A 165 -1.85 -9.06 2.74
CA PHE A 165 -3.10 -9.37 3.43
C PHE A 165 -3.91 -8.10 3.70
N SER A 166 -3.96 -7.21 2.70
CA SER A 166 -4.79 -6.01 2.66
C SER A 166 -5.86 -6.13 1.55
N ASP A 167 -6.60 -5.05 1.26
CA ASP A 167 -7.45 -4.97 0.06
C ASP A 167 -6.62 -5.04 -1.24
N GLY A 168 -5.32 -4.78 -1.15
CA GLY A 168 -4.44 -4.81 -2.32
C GLY A 168 -4.72 -3.68 -3.30
N LYS A 169 -4.99 -2.47 -2.81
CA LYS A 169 -5.21 -1.28 -3.64
C LYS A 169 -3.96 -0.92 -4.43
N LEU A 170 -4.17 -0.65 -5.72
CA LEU A 170 -3.10 -0.30 -6.66
C LEU A 170 -3.20 1.14 -7.18
N PHE A 171 -4.16 1.91 -6.68
CA PHE A 171 -4.28 3.31 -7.04
C PHE A 171 -3.15 4.14 -6.42
N THR A 172 -2.55 5.01 -7.21
CA THR A 172 -1.57 6.00 -6.75
C THR A 172 -1.74 7.30 -7.53
N ARG A 173 -1.53 8.44 -6.87
CA ARG A 173 -1.46 9.76 -7.51
C ARG A 173 -0.05 10.09 -8.03
N SER A 174 0.95 9.27 -7.69
CA SER A 174 2.36 9.54 -7.95
C SER A 174 2.80 9.07 -9.34
N SER A 175 2.20 9.61 -10.41
CA SER A 175 2.57 9.28 -11.80
C SER A 175 3.92 9.86 -12.24
N LYS A 176 4.44 10.87 -11.53
CA LYS A 176 5.71 11.54 -11.88
C LYS A 176 6.97 10.76 -11.51
N ARG A 177 6.86 9.71 -10.68
CA ARG A 177 8.02 8.98 -10.13
C ARG A 177 8.42 7.75 -10.94
N GLY A 178 7.58 7.30 -11.87
CA GLY A 178 7.82 6.13 -12.74
C GLY A 178 6.56 5.64 -13.43
N ASP A 179 6.71 4.66 -14.33
CA ASP A 179 5.57 4.13 -15.09
C ASP A 179 4.73 3.15 -14.24
N ILE A 180 3.54 3.59 -13.86
CA ILE A 180 2.56 2.76 -13.12
C ILE A 180 2.20 1.51 -13.92
N ARG A 181 2.19 1.57 -15.25
CA ARG A 181 1.84 0.44 -16.12
C ARG A 181 2.84 -0.70 -15.95
N GLU A 182 4.14 -0.41 -15.78
CA GLU A 182 5.16 -1.43 -15.53
C GLU A 182 4.74 -2.30 -14.33
N VAL A 183 4.30 -1.68 -13.23
CA VAL A 183 3.87 -2.39 -12.02
C VAL A 183 2.58 -3.19 -12.24
N LEU A 184 1.57 -2.60 -12.89
CA LEU A 184 0.29 -3.26 -13.12
C LEU A 184 0.42 -4.46 -14.07
N TYR A 185 1.15 -4.32 -15.17
CA TYR A 185 1.41 -5.41 -16.10
C TYR A 185 2.22 -6.55 -15.47
N GLN A 186 3.17 -6.22 -14.59
CA GLN A 186 3.88 -7.24 -13.81
C GLN A 186 2.93 -8.01 -12.88
N PHE A 187 2.04 -7.34 -12.16
CA PHE A 187 1.05 -8.05 -11.35
C PHE A 187 0.16 -8.97 -12.19
N VAL A 188 -0.28 -8.55 -13.37
CA VAL A 188 -1.05 -9.41 -14.29
C VAL A 188 -0.21 -10.58 -14.77
N ASN A 189 1.05 -10.36 -15.13
CA ASN A 189 1.98 -11.42 -15.54
C ASN A 189 2.14 -12.50 -14.46
N PHE A 190 2.10 -12.10 -13.19
CA PHE A 190 2.18 -13.01 -12.05
C PHE A 190 0.82 -13.50 -11.53
N GLY A 191 -0.27 -13.26 -12.26
CA GLY A 191 -1.58 -13.88 -12.03
C GLY A 191 -2.63 -13.00 -11.37
N ALA A 192 -2.41 -11.70 -11.26
CA ALA A 192 -3.48 -10.76 -10.91
C ALA A 192 -4.52 -10.67 -12.05
N SER A 193 -5.74 -10.28 -11.70
CA SER A 193 -6.79 -10.06 -12.69
C SER A 193 -6.41 -8.93 -13.66
N PRO A 194 -6.54 -9.12 -14.99
CA PRO A 194 -6.27 -8.06 -15.96
C PRO A 194 -7.23 -6.86 -15.83
N GLN A 195 -8.30 -6.95 -15.05
CA GLN A 195 -9.17 -5.82 -14.73
C GLN A 195 -8.40 -4.64 -14.10
N ILE A 196 -7.32 -4.92 -13.36
CA ILE A 196 -6.48 -3.88 -12.75
C ILE A 196 -5.83 -2.93 -13.77
N LEU A 197 -5.76 -3.32 -15.05
CA LEU A 197 -5.20 -2.48 -16.12
C LEU A 197 -6.17 -1.38 -16.58
N VAL A 198 -7.47 -1.55 -16.32
CA VAL A 198 -8.50 -0.63 -16.79
C VAL A 198 -9.30 0.03 -15.67
N ASP A 199 -9.43 -0.59 -14.51
CA ASP A 199 -10.21 -0.02 -13.43
C ASP A 199 -9.57 1.27 -12.87
N ALA A 200 -10.41 2.27 -12.62
CA ALA A 200 -9.96 3.56 -12.07
C ALA A 200 -9.36 3.42 -10.66
N HIS A 201 -9.91 2.49 -9.86
CA HIS A 201 -9.44 2.15 -8.53
C HIS A 201 -9.12 0.65 -8.48
N PRO A 202 -7.99 0.22 -9.08
CA PRO A 202 -7.66 -1.18 -9.19
C PRO A 202 -7.27 -1.78 -7.83
N HIS A 203 -7.67 -3.04 -7.62
CA HIS A 203 -7.32 -3.82 -6.44
C HIS A 203 -7.18 -5.30 -6.79
N ILE A 204 -6.47 -6.07 -5.96
CA ILE A 204 -6.28 -7.51 -6.18
C ILE A 204 -7.09 -8.34 -5.19
N GLY A 205 -7.13 -7.96 -3.93
CA GLY A 205 -7.80 -8.66 -2.85
C GLY A 205 -6.89 -9.63 -2.08
N THR A 206 -7.17 -9.75 -0.78
CA THR A 206 -6.38 -10.55 0.17
C THR A 206 -6.41 -12.07 -0.11
N ASP A 207 -7.38 -12.55 -0.88
CA ASP A 207 -7.51 -13.95 -1.32
C ASP A 207 -6.62 -14.30 -2.51
N ARG A 208 -6.28 -13.33 -3.38
CA ARG A 208 -5.51 -13.54 -4.61
C ARG A 208 -4.06 -13.08 -4.51
N LEU A 209 -3.81 -11.98 -3.80
CA LEU A 209 -2.49 -11.37 -3.70
C LEU A 209 -1.40 -12.33 -3.18
N PRO A 210 -1.66 -13.23 -2.19
CA PRO A 210 -0.68 -14.21 -1.76
C PRO A 210 -0.15 -15.10 -2.87
N LYS A 211 -1.00 -15.50 -3.84
CA LYS A 211 -0.56 -16.32 -4.98
C LYS A 211 0.27 -15.54 -5.98
N VAL A 212 -0.07 -14.28 -6.20
CA VAL A 212 0.73 -13.38 -7.05
C VAL A 212 2.13 -13.19 -6.47
N VAL A 213 2.22 -12.92 -5.17
CA VAL A 213 3.49 -12.76 -4.43
C VAL A 213 4.33 -14.04 -4.50
N GLU A 214 3.72 -15.22 -4.29
CA GLU A 214 4.40 -16.51 -4.44
C GLU A 214 4.95 -16.71 -5.85
N ASN A 215 4.19 -16.35 -6.89
CA ASN A 215 4.62 -16.46 -8.28
C ASN A 215 5.81 -15.52 -8.60
N ILE A 216 5.82 -14.31 -8.03
CA ILE A 216 6.97 -13.38 -8.12
C ILE A 216 8.22 -14.03 -7.52
N ARG A 217 8.13 -14.57 -6.30
CA ARG A 217 9.26 -15.26 -5.65
C ARG A 217 9.78 -16.42 -6.51
N GLN A 218 8.88 -17.29 -6.98
CA GLN A 218 9.26 -18.43 -7.83
C GLN A 218 9.99 -18.00 -9.12
N CYS A 219 9.57 -16.87 -9.71
CA CYS A 219 10.28 -16.29 -10.84
C CYS A 219 11.71 -15.88 -10.44
N ILE A 220 11.86 -15.13 -9.33
CA ILE A 220 13.16 -14.66 -8.86
C ILE A 220 14.10 -15.83 -8.55
N GLU A 221 13.63 -16.83 -7.80
CA GLU A 221 14.40 -18.02 -7.45
C GLU A 221 14.80 -18.84 -8.70
N SER A 222 13.89 -19.00 -9.67
CA SER A 222 14.16 -19.74 -10.92
C SER A 222 15.20 -19.09 -11.82
N ARG A 223 15.54 -17.84 -11.57
CA ARG A 223 16.56 -17.05 -12.28
C ARG A 223 17.85 -16.87 -11.50
N GLY A 224 18.03 -17.58 -10.38
CA GLY A 224 19.25 -17.55 -9.57
C GLY A 224 19.24 -16.49 -8.46
N GLY A 225 18.16 -15.75 -8.26
CA GLY A 225 17.97 -14.91 -7.08
C GLY A 225 17.74 -15.75 -5.82
N GLU A 226 17.93 -15.15 -4.65
CA GLU A 226 17.81 -15.85 -3.37
C GLU A 226 16.76 -15.18 -2.48
N TYR A 227 15.96 -16.03 -1.77
CA TYR A 227 15.08 -15.62 -0.67
C TYR A 227 15.48 -16.31 0.61
N HIS A 228 15.68 -15.53 1.67
CA HIS A 228 15.99 -16.02 3.01
C HIS A 228 14.90 -15.54 3.97
N PHE A 229 13.98 -16.43 4.32
CA PHE A 229 12.93 -16.19 5.31
C PHE A 229 13.46 -16.40 6.74
N GLY A 230 12.72 -15.90 7.74
CA GLY A 230 13.14 -15.98 9.13
C GLY A 230 14.50 -15.30 9.40
N THR A 231 14.89 -14.37 8.53
CA THR A 231 16.22 -13.76 8.50
C THR A 231 16.10 -12.27 8.87
N LYS A 232 16.20 -12.00 10.17
CA LYS A 232 16.12 -10.65 10.74
C LYS A 232 17.48 -9.96 10.71
N VAL A 233 17.60 -8.89 9.91
CA VAL A 233 18.81 -8.06 9.90
C VAL A 233 18.95 -7.31 11.22
N THR A 234 20.14 -7.36 11.82
CA THR A 234 20.44 -6.75 13.12
C THR A 234 21.62 -5.81 13.08
N ASP A 235 22.45 -5.88 12.05
CA ASP A 235 23.60 -4.99 11.91
C ASP A 235 24.06 -4.87 10.45
N MET A 236 24.68 -3.73 10.12
CA MET A 236 25.35 -3.49 8.84
C MET A 236 26.67 -2.78 9.08
N THR A 237 27.74 -3.25 8.43
CA THR A 237 29.06 -2.63 8.54
C THR A 237 29.68 -2.46 7.15
N ARG A 238 30.03 -1.21 6.80
CA ARG A 238 30.73 -0.90 5.56
C ARG A 238 32.22 -1.10 5.75
N LYS A 239 32.85 -1.92 4.89
CA LYS A 239 34.30 -2.20 4.87
C LYS A 239 35.05 -1.15 4.07
N GLU A 240 36.37 -1.13 4.19
CA GLU A 240 37.26 -0.20 3.48
C GLU A 240 37.18 -0.33 1.95
N ASP A 241 36.94 -1.54 1.44
CA ASP A 241 36.77 -1.82 0.00
C ASP A 241 35.37 -1.43 -0.55
N GLY A 242 34.53 -0.81 0.28
CA GLY A 242 33.19 -0.40 -0.06
C GLY A 242 32.13 -1.50 0.05
N THR A 243 32.51 -2.73 0.38
CA THR A 243 31.57 -3.83 0.63
C THR A 243 30.79 -3.59 1.94
N ILE A 244 29.49 -3.83 1.92
CA ILE A 244 28.64 -3.81 3.11
C ILE A 244 28.43 -5.26 3.57
N GLU A 245 28.85 -5.55 4.80
CA GLU A 245 28.54 -6.80 5.49
C GLU A 245 27.25 -6.61 6.30
N VAL A 246 26.23 -7.41 6.00
CA VAL A 246 24.93 -7.43 6.67
C VAL A 246 24.89 -8.64 7.60
N SER A 247 24.69 -8.41 8.90
CA SER A 247 24.52 -9.46 9.89
C SER A 247 23.03 -9.67 10.17
N ALA A 248 22.60 -10.91 10.18
CA ALA A 248 21.19 -11.27 10.42
C ALA A 248 21.06 -12.47 11.35
N LEU A 249 19.99 -12.48 12.15
CA LEU A 249 19.56 -13.64 12.92
C LEU A 249 18.70 -14.54 12.01
N ASP A 250 19.10 -15.80 11.90
CA ASP A 250 18.41 -16.83 11.12
C ASP A 250 17.63 -17.73 12.10
N SER A 251 16.31 -17.58 12.13
CA SER A 251 15.42 -18.34 13.00
C SER A 251 15.11 -19.76 12.50
N GLU A 252 15.40 -20.04 11.24
CA GLU A 252 15.27 -21.38 10.67
C GLU A 252 16.48 -22.27 11.00
N ASN A 253 17.64 -21.65 11.29
CA ASN A 253 18.87 -22.32 11.67
C ASN A 253 19.26 -22.00 13.10
N LEU A 254 18.94 -22.91 14.01
CA LEU A 254 19.21 -22.72 15.42
C LEU A 254 20.63 -23.19 15.81
N THR A 255 21.22 -22.47 16.77
CA THR A 255 22.45 -22.89 17.45
C THR A 255 22.21 -24.14 18.31
N LYS A 256 23.27 -24.76 18.82
CA LYS A 256 23.18 -25.89 19.77
C LYS A 256 22.38 -25.55 21.04
N THR A 257 22.24 -24.28 21.36
CA THR A 257 21.48 -23.78 22.53
C THR A 257 20.04 -23.41 22.19
N GLY A 258 19.56 -23.68 20.96
CA GLY A 258 18.21 -23.37 20.50
C GLY A 258 17.96 -21.89 20.15
N LYS A 259 19.01 -21.06 20.12
CA LYS A 259 18.89 -19.65 19.69
C LYS A 259 19.10 -19.52 18.17
N PRO A 260 18.51 -18.51 17.50
CA PRO A 260 18.82 -18.21 16.12
C PRO A 260 20.32 -18.07 15.86
N SER A 261 20.80 -18.59 14.74
CA SER A 261 22.21 -18.44 14.35
C SER A 261 22.45 -17.08 13.69
N VAL A 262 23.66 -16.56 13.81
CA VAL A 262 24.05 -15.33 13.10
C VAL A 262 24.59 -15.73 11.72
N ARG A 263 23.98 -15.17 10.68
CA ARG A 263 24.46 -15.26 9.29
C ARG A 263 24.98 -13.91 8.82
N LYS A 264 25.96 -13.95 7.89
CA LYS A 264 26.52 -12.76 7.29
C LYS A 264 26.38 -12.84 5.78
N TYR A 265 25.97 -11.73 5.21
CA TYR A 265 25.84 -11.52 3.76
C TYR A 265 26.69 -10.33 3.37
N SER A 266 27.21 -10.31 2.14
CA SER A 266 28.08 -9.23 1.69
C SER A 266 27.73 -8.80 0.28
N ALA A 267 27.59 -7.50 0.05
CA ALA A 267 27.41 -6.90 -1.26
C ALA A 267 27.92 -5.45 -1.26
N LYS A 268 28.15 -4.89 -2.46
CA LYS A 268 28.53 -3.47 -2.59
C LYS A 268 27.33 -2.53 -2.47
N LYS A 269 26.11 -3.06 -2.72
CA LYS A 269 24.84 -2.30 -2.63
C LYS A 269 23.82 -3.06 -1.81
N VAL A 270 23.12 -2.30 -0.95
CA VAL A 270 22.05 -2.81 -0.08
C VAL A 270 20.82 -1.92 -0.24
N ILE A 271 19.71 -2.50 -0.69
CA ILE A 271 18.42 -1.82 -0.78
C ILE A 271 17.65 -2.09 0.51
N LEU A 272 17.34 -1.04 1.27
CA LEU A 272 16.64 -1.13 2.56
C LEU A 272 15.14 -0.88 2.36
N ALA A 273 14.36 -1.95 2.27
CA ALA A 273 12.93 -1.96 1.94
C ALA A 273 12.04 -2.56 3.05
N THR A 274 12.32 -2.23 4.31
CA THR A 274 11.79 -2.90 5.52
C THR A 274 10.38 -2.47 5.94
N GLY A 275 9.78 -1.47 5.27
CA GLY A 275 8.51 -0.86 5.71
C GLY A 275 8.67 -0.04 7.00
N HIS A 276 7.60 0.67 7.39
CA HIS A 276 7.67 1.63 8.49
C HIS A 276 7.41 1.02 9.89
N SER A 277 6.95 -0.23 9.97
CA SER A 277 6.74 -0.90 11.25
C SER A 277 8.03 -1.46 11.87
N ALA A 278 9.12 -1.57 11.10
CA ALA A 278 10.40 -2.11 11.56
C ALA A 278 11.20 -1.04 12.33
N ARG A 279 10.73 -0.69 13.55
CA ARG A 279 11.30 0.35 14.41
C ARG A 279 12.76 0.07 14.79
N ASP A 280 13.10 -1.21 15.03
CA ASP A 280 14.44 -1.70 15.31
C ASP A 280 15.47 -1.36 14.20
N ILE A 281 15.03 -1.21 12.96
CA ILE A 281 15.90 -0.79 11.85
C ILE A 281 16.30 0.69 12.00
N TYR A 282 15.37 1.56 12.42
CA TYR A 282 15.71 2.97 12.65
C TYR A 282 16.72 3.10 13.81
N GLU A 283 16.53 2.34 14.90
CA GLU A 283 17.47 2.30 16.03
C GLU A 283 18.86 1.83 15.58
N MET A 284 18.91 0.77 14.77
CA MET A 284 20.17 0.28 14.18
C MET A 284 20.85 1.35 13.32
N LEU A 285 20.10 2.09 12.50
CA LEU A 285 20.64 3.15 11.65
C LEU A 285 21.24 4.30 12.47
N VAL A 286 20.55 4.73 13.53
CA VAL A 286 21.07 5.76 14.45
C VAL A 286 22.35 5.27 15.12
N ALA A 287 22.41 4.02 15.55
CA ALA A 287 23.63 3.42 16.13
C ALA A 287 24.81 3.34 15.13
N LYS A 288 24.57 3.57 13.84
CA LYS A 288 25.55 3.64 12.75
C LYS A 288 25.78 5.08 12.25
N ASP A 289 25.35 6.07 13.03
CA ASP A 289 25.45 7.49 12.67
C ASP A 289 24.71 7.84 11.36
N CYS A 290 23.72 7.04 10.96
CA CYS A 290 22.86 7.38 9.84
C CYS A 290 21.88 8.50 10.22
N ALA A 291 21.83 9.53 9.39
CA ALA A 291 20.89 10.63 9.57
C ALA A 291 19.44 10.14 9.41
N LEU A 292 18.57 10.57 10.32
CA LEU A 292 17.13 10.41 10.24
C LEU A 292 16.45 11.78 10.41
N GLU A 293 15.32 11.95 9.76
CA GLU A 293 14.51 13.18 9.84
C GLU A 293 13.09 12.85 10.33
N ALA A 294 12.54 13.70 11.17
CA ALA A 294 11.13 13.66 11.53
C ALA A 294 10.28 13.97 10.29
N LYS A 295 9.22 13.24 10.09
CA LYS A 295 8.31 13.38 8.94
C LYS A 295 6.85 13.36 9.43
N GLY A 296 6.01 14.20 8.80
CA GLY A 296 4.57 14.18 9.05
C GLY A 296 3.95 12.82 8.69
N PHE A 297 2.92 12.45 9.45
CA PHE A 297 2.12 11.23 9.28
C PHE A 297 0.65 11.56 9.56
N ALA A 298 -0.21 10.57 9.75
CA ALA A 298 -1.59 10.79 10.17
C ALA A 298 -2.02 9.69 11.14
N MET A 299 -2.94 10.03 12.04
CA MET A 299 -3.47 9.12 13.05
C MET A 299 -4.95 9.43 13.31
N GLY A 300 -5.72 8.41 13.66
CA GLY A 300 -7.12 8.54 13.99
C GLY A 300 -7.76 7.22 14.36
N VAL A 301 -8.94 6.96 13.87
CA VAL A 301 -9.72 5.76 14.17
C VAL A 301 -10.01 4.93 12.93
N ARG A 302 -10.27 3.66 13.11
CA ARG A 302 -10.89 2.84 12.08
C ARG A 302 -12.41 2.94 12.22
N VAL A 303 -13.07 3.33 11.13
CA VAL A 303 -14.52 3.46 11.07
C VAL A 303 -15.09 2.28 10.34
N GLU A 304 -16.08 1.60 10.90
CA GLU A 304 -16.80 0.49 10.28
C GLU A 304 -18.28 0.81 10.17
N HIS A 305 -18.82 0.69 8.95
CA HIS A 305 -20.25 0.83 8.64
C HIS A 305 -20.81 -0.46 8.06
N PRO A 306 -22.12 -0.72 8.14
CA PRO A 306 -22.76 -1.70 7.26
C PRO A 306 -22.52 -1.36 5.78
N GLN A 307 -22.05 -2.32 4.99
CA GLN A 307 -21.78 -2.08 3.54
C GLN A 307 -23.04 -1.66 2.79
N ALA A 308 -24.20 -2.19 3.20
CA ALA A 308 -25.48 -1.82 2.59
C ALA A 308 -25.77 -0.32 2.72
N LEU A 309 -25.47 0.28 3.87
CA LEU A 309 -25.63 1.72 4.09
C LEU A 309 -24.71 2.52 3.16
N ILE A 310 -23.45 2.12 3.04
CA ILE A 310 -22.51 2.80 2.14
C ILE A 310 -22.93 2.65 0.67
N ASN A 311 -23.45 1.47 0.27
CA ASN A 311 -24.03 1.29 -1.06
C ASN A 311 -25.21 2.25 -1.31
N ASP A 312 -26.11 2.37 -0.35
CA ASP A 312 -27.28 3.25 -0.46
C ASP A 312 -26.87 4.72 -0.59
N ILE A 313 -25.95 5.18 0.25
CA ILE A 313 -25.42 6.55 0.21
C ILE A 313 -24.75 6.83 -1.14
N ARG A 314 -23.84 5.95 -1.58
CA ARG A 314 -22.99 6.20 -2.75
C ARG A 314 -23.67 5.99 -4.09
N TYR A 315 -24.68 5.11 -4.14
CA TYR A 315 -25.46 4.82 -5.33
C TYR A 315 -26.89 5.42 -5.27
N HIS A 316 -27.14 6.28 -4.26
CA HIS A 316 -28.42 7.02 -4.13
C HIS A 316 -29.65 6.09 -4.18
N GLY A 317 -29.59 4.96 -3.47
CA GLY A 317 -30.65 3.95 -3.47
C GLY A 317 -30.76 3.10 -4.74
N GLN A 318 -29.84 3.24 -5.70
CA GLN A 318 -29.86 2.53 -6.99
C GLN A 318 -28.97 1.28 -7.02
N TRP A 319 -28.45 0.83 -5.89
CA TRP A 319 -27.62 -0.36 -5.86
C TRP A 319 -28.44 -1.61 -6.19
N GLU A 320 -27.95 -2.44 -7.11
CA GLU A 320 -28.55 -3.72 -7.50
C GLU A 320 -27.55 -4.87 -7.32
N PRO A 321 -28.01 -6.12 -7.08
CA PRO A 321 -27.15 -7.30 -7.07
C PRO A 321 -26.33 -7.42 -8.37
N GLY A 322 -25.01 -7.57 -8.21
CA GLY A 322 -24.06 -7.60 -9.32
C GLY A 322 -23.33 -6.28 -9.56
N MET A 323 -23.75 -5.18 -8.94
CA MET A 323 -22.92 -3.99 -8.86
C MET A 323 -21.78 -4.16 -7.86
N PRO A 324 -20.62 -3.53 -8.07
CA PRO A 324 -19.55 -3.53 -7.09
C PRO A 324 -20.00 -2.96 -5.74
N ALA A 325 -19.40 -3.43 -4.66
CA ALA A 325 -19.54 -2.78 -3.37
C ALA A 325 -19.04 -1.33 -3.46
N ALA A 326 -19.83 -0.40 -2.95
CA ALA A 326 -19.50 1.02 -3.02
C ALA A 326 -18.27 1.33 -2.17
N GLU A 327 -17.40 2.15 -2.73
CA GLU A 327 -16.26 2.73 -2.04
C GLU A 327 -16.43 4.23 -1.85
N TYR A 328 -15.70 4.80 -0.90
CA TYR A 328 -15.67 6.23 -0.68
C TYR A 328 -14.26 6.72 -0.36
N SER A 329 -14.05 7.99 -0.67
CA SER A 329 -12.92 8.76 -0.18
C SER A 329 -13.38 10.19 0.07
N PHE A 330 -12.83 10.81 1.09
CA PHE A 330 -13.03 12.22 1.37
C PHE A 330 -11.76 12.82 1.97
N THR A 331 -11.64 14.13 1.83
CA THR A 331 -10.61 14.95 2.47
C THR A 331 -11.26 16.27 2.85
N GLU A 332 -11.18 16.63 4.12
CA GLU A 332 -11.68 17.89 4.66
C GLU A 332 -10.56 18.63 5.37
N GLN A 333 -10.62 19.95 5.37
CA GLN A 333 -9.73 20.80 6.15
C GLN A 333 -10.44 21.20 7.44
N VAL A 334 -9.85 20.85 8.57
CA VAL A 334 -10.40 21.14 9.90
C VAL A 334 -9.30 21.75 10.76
N ASN A 335 -9.49 23.01 11.16
CA ASN A 335 -8.53 23.74 12.01
C ASN A 335 -7.08 23.64 11.49
N ASP A 336 -6.87 23.99 10.21
CA ASP A 336 -5.60 24.00 9.49
C ASP A 336 -4.88 22.64 9.36
N ARG A 337 -5.62 21.53 9.50
CA ARG A 337 -5.12 20.17 9.26
C ARG A 337 -6.07 19.38 8.38
N GLY A 338 -5.48 18.57 7.51
CA GLY A 338 -6.24 17.62 6.71
C GLY A 338 -6.83 16.50 7.55
N VAL A 339 -8.11 16.23 7.38
CA VAL A 339 -8.78 15.01 7.90
C VAL A 339 -9.28 14.22 6.70
N PHE A 340 -8.87 12.97 6.57
CA PHE A 340 -9.16 12.22 5.36
C PHE A 340 -9.42 10.74 5.63
N SER A 341 -10.19 10.13 4.71
CA SER A 341 -10.35 8.68 4.70
C SER A 341 -9.09 8.02 4.15
N PHE A 342 -8.62 6.99 4.84
CA PHE A 342 -7.43 6.23 4.50
C PHE A 342 -7.76 4.75 4.35
N CYS A 343 -7.21 4.11 3.33
CA CYS A 343 -7.32 2.67 3.10
C CYS A 343 -8.74 2.09 3.30
N MET A 344 -9.76 2.71 2.67
CA MET A 344 -11.14 2.23 2.72
C MET A 344 -11.25 0.84 2.08
N CYS A 345 -11.86 -0.11 2.78
CA CYS A 345 -12.01 -1.53 2.41
C CYS A 345 -13.51 -1.87 2.27
N PRO A 346 -14.07 -1.80 1.04
CA PRO A 346 -15.46 -2.18 0.79
C PRO A 346 -15.65 -3.69 1.01
N GLY A 347 -16.78 -4.09 1.58
CA GLY A 347 -17.06 -5.49 1.88
C GLY A 347 -15.94 -6.16 2.64
N GLY A 348 -15.30 -5.42 3.56
CA GLY A 348 -14.08 -5.81 4.24
C GLY A 348 -14.28 -6.30 5.66
N VAL A 349 -13.16 -6.57 6.31
CA VAL A 349 -13.07 -6.92 7.72
C VAL A 349 -11.93 -6.15 8.37
N LEU A 350 -12.07 -5.88 9.66
CA LEU A 350 -11.03 -5.30 10.50
C LEU A 350 -10.07 -6.39 10.99
N VAL A 351 -8.79 -6.04 11.08
CA VAL A 351 -7.73 -6.95 11.53
C VAL A 351 -6.80 -6.27 12.52
N PRO A 352 -6.28 -7.04 13.49
CA PRO A 352 -5.21 -6.60 14.37
C PRO A 352 -3.90 -6.50 13.58
N SER A 353 -3.15 -5.41 13.75
CA SER A 353 -1.93 -5.14 12.97
C SER A 353 -0.71 -4.82 13.84
N GLU A 354 -0.76 -5.29 15.06
CA GLU A 354 0.30 -5.14 16.06
C GLU A 354 1.58 -5.86 15.61
N THR A 355 2.71 -5.29 15.98
CA THR A 355 4.04 -5.89 15.83
C THR A 355 4.76 -6.06 17.15
N GLU A 356 4.20 -5.47 18.21
CA GLU A 356 4.70 -5.48 19.58
C GLU A 356 3.55 -5.84 20.53
N PRO A 357 3.81 -6.52 21.65
CA PRO A 357 2.79 -6.73 22.69
C PRO A 357 2.39 -5.40 23.34
N GLU A 358 1.26 -5.41 24.04
CA GLU A 358 0.76 -4.25 24.79
C GLU A 358 0.52 -3.00 23.94
N THR A 359 0.09 -3.21 22.69
CA THR A 359 -0.34 -2.16 21.77
C THR A 359 -1.60 -2.58 21.02
N ILE A 360 -2.42 -1.62 20.60
CA ILE A 360 -3.53 -1.84 19.66
C ILE A 360 -3.26 -1.05 18.40
N VAL A 361 -3.27 -1.74 17.27
CA VAL A 361 -3.13 -1.14 15.93
C VAL A 361 -4.17 -1.74 15.00
N MET A 362 -5.02 -0.90 14.44
CA MET A 362 -6.08 -1.33 13.54
C MET A 362 -5.66 -1.26 12.08
N ASN A 363 -6.12 -2.23 11.31
CA ASN A 363 -6.07 -2.17 9.85
C ASN A 363 -7.32 -2.87 9.26
N GLY A 364 -7.50 -2.80 7.95
CA GLY A 364 -8.58 -3.45 7.24
C GLY A 364 -8.12 -4.22 6.03
N MET A 365 -8.89 -5.24 5.65
CA MET A 365 -8.67 -5.99 4.43
C MET A 365 -9.99 -6.34 3.75
N SER A 366 -9.95 -6.57 2.43
CA SER A 366 -11.07 -7.10 1.64
C SER A 366 -10.61 -8.23 0.74
N ASN A 367 -11.52 -9.16 0.44
CA ASN A 367 -11.30 -10.11 -0.63
C ASN A 367 -11.50 -9.47 -2.02
N SER A 368 -11.12 -10.17 -3.07
CA SER A 368 -11.25 -9.67 -4.45
C SER A 368 -12.70 -9.41 -4.88
N ALA A 369 -13.68 -10.06 -4.26
CA ALA A 369 -15.09 -9.88 -4.53
C ALA A 369 -15.73 -8.74 -3.73
N ARG A 370 -15.07 -8.26 -2.65
CA ARG A 370 -15.58 -7.22 -1.75
C ARG A 370 -17.01 -7.48 -1.27
N SER A 371 -17.27 -8.74 -0.88
CA SER A 371 -18.61 -9.27 -0.61
C SER A 371 -18.99 -9.36 0.88
N GLY A 372 -18.17 -8.79 1.77
CA GLY A 372 -18.45 -8.79 3.20
C GLY A 372 -19.58 -7.85 3.62
N LYS A 373 -20.03 -8.02 4.85
CA LYS A 373 -21.13 -7.25 5.45
C LYS A 373 -20.78 -5.78 5.69
N PHE A 374 -19.50 -5.47 5.90
CA PHE A 374 -19.05 -4.18 6.39
C PHE A 374 -18.17 -3.47 5.39
N ALA A 375 -18.22 -2.14 5.45
CA ALA A 375 -17.29 -1.21 4.81
C ALA A 375 -16.45 -0.58 5.92
N ASN A 376 -15.13 -0.60 5.83
CA ASN A 376 -14.30 0.06 6.83
C ASN A 376 -13.23 0.96 6.20
N ALA A 377 -12.84 2.02 6.91
CA ALA A 377 -11.78 2.93 6.51
C ALA A 377 -11.09 3.51 7.75
N GLY A 378 -9.79 3.75 7.67
CA GLY A 378 -9.16 4.69 8.59
C GLY A 378 -9.73 6.10 8.31
N VAL A 379 -10.07 6.84 9.35
CA VAL A 379 -10.31 8.28 9.25
C VAL A 379 -9.29 8.94 10.16
N VAL A 380 -8.41 9.72 9.55
CA VAL A 380 -7.17 10.14 10.18
C VAL A 380 -6.93 11.63 10.01
N VAL A 381 -6.30 12.22 11.02
CA VAL A 381 -5.90 13.61 11.08
C VAL A 381 -4.43 13.71 10.71
N GLN A 382 -4.09 14.64 9.83
CA GLN A 382 -2.71 14.98 9.52
C GLN A 382 -1.97 15.47 10.77
N ILE A 383 -0.77 14.97 10.98
CA ILE A 383 0.13 15.32 12.09
C ILE A 383 1.46 15.73 11.48
N ASN A 384 1.83 16.98 11.67
CA ASN A 384 3.14 17.49 11.29
C ASN A 384 4.11 17.39 12.48
N PRO A 385 5.43 17.50 12.28
CA PRO A 385 6.39 17.46 13.39
C PRO A 385 6.13 18.51 14.47
N GLU A 386 5.59 19.67 14.13
CA GLU A 386 5.22 20.73 15.07
C GLU A 386 3.96 20.45 15.90
N ASP A 387 3.15 19.47 15.52
CA ASP A 387 1.95 19.04 16.27
C ASP A 387 2.26 18.01 17.36
N ILE A 388 3.48 17.46 17.35
CA ILE A 388 3.90 16.47 18.34
C ILE A 388 4.03 17.15 19.72
N PRO A 389 3.44 16.57 20.79
CA PRO A 389 3.51 17.16 22.12
C PRO A 389 4.95 17.38 22.60
N GLU A 390 5.15 18.45 23.39
CA GLU A 390 6.47 18.92 23.84
C GLU A 390 7.26 17.82 24.56
N GLU A 391 6.58 16.93 25.27
CA GLU A 391 7.17 15.79 26.01
C GLU A 391 7.95 14.79 25.15
N TYR A 392 7.73 14.79 23.81
CA TYR A 392 8.44 13.92 22.86
C TYR A 392 9.56 14.65 22.09
N THR A 393 9.70 15.95 22.24
CA THR A 393 10.64 16.75 21.39
C THR A 393 12.10 16.39 21.63
N ASP A 394 12.46 15.91 22.82
CA ASP A 394 13.80 15.40 23.17
C ASP A 394 14.19 14.13 22.39
N LYS A 395 13.23 13.42 21.77
CA LYS A 395 13.45 12.22 20.95
C LYS A 395 13.93 12.54 19.54
N GLY A 396 13.99 13.81 19.14
CA GLY A 396 14.47 14.23 17.81
C GLY A 396 13.66 13.59 16.68
N ALA A 397 14.33 12.89 15.75
CA ALA A 397 13.66 12.21 14.64
C ALA A 397 12.64 11.14 15.06
N PHE A 398 12.72 10.61 16.26
CA PHE A 398 11.80 9.61 16.82
C PHE A 398 10.58 10.21 17.53
N ALA A 399 10.48 11.52 17.66
CA ALA A 399 9.39 12.16 18.38
C ALA A 399 7.99 11.67 17.94
N GLY A 400 7.74 11.65 16.63
CA GLY A 400 6.47 11.15 16.07
C GLY A 400 6.27 9.65 16.26
N LEU A 401 7.35 8.87 16.27
CA LEU A 401 7.31 7.42 16.48
C LEU A 401 6.98 7.07 17.94
N GLU A 402 7.57 7.76 18.90
CA GLU A 402 7.30 7.58 20.32
C GLU A 402 5.87 8.04 20.68
N PHE A 403 5.44 9.17 20.12
CA PHE A 403 4.05 9.62 20.26
C PHE A 403 3.05 8.59 19.70
N GLN A 404 3.31 8.04 18.51
CA GLN A 404 2.50 6.98 17.90
C GLN A 404 2.42 5.75 18.81
N LYS A 405 3.55 5.30 19.35
CA LYS A 405 3.65 4.14 20.24
C LYS A 405 2.91 4.35 21.56
N ASP A 406 2.96 5.55 22.12
CA ASP A 406 2.26 5.88 23.36
C ASP A 406 0.74 5.85 23.19
N VAL A 407 0.22 6.37 22.09
CA VAL A 407 -1.22 6.29 21.78
C VAL A 407 -1.65 4.83 21.54
N GLU A 408 -0.86 4.02 20.81
CA GLU A 408 -1.11 2.60 20.61
C GLU A 408 -1.19 1.84 21.94
N ARG A 409 -0.31 2.17 22.90
CA ARG A 409 -0.29 1.59 24.23
C ARG A 409 -1.47 2.03 25.09
N LYS A 410 -1.83 3.31 25.13
CA LYS A 410 -2.99 3.82 25.87
C LYS A 410 -4.29 3.13 25.46
N MET A 411 -4.45 2.84 24.16
CA MET A 411 -5.59 2.06 23.68
C MET A 411 -5.61 0.64 24.22
N TRP A 412 -4.44 -0.01 24.28
CA TRP A 412 -4.31 -1.35 24.84
C TRP A 412 -4.57 -1.34 26.37
N GLU A 413 -3.98 -0.40 27.11
CA GLU A 413 -4.14 -0.27 28.55
C GLU A 413 -5.63 -0.14 28.92
N TYR A 414 -6.36 0.78 28.25
CA TYR A 414 -7.78 0.95 28.48
C TYR A 414 -8.58 -0.33 28.21
N ALA A 415 -8.38 -0.95 27.05
CA ALA A 415 -9.11 -2.14 26.67
C ALA A 415 -8.81 -3.32 27.60
N HIS A 416 -7.56 -3.46 28.05
CA HIS A 416 -7.15 -4.50 28.98
C HIS A 416 -7.76 -4.33 30.39
N GLU A 417 -7.87 -3.09 30.86
CA GLU A 417 -8.47 -2.79 32.18
C GLU A 417 -10.00 -2.96 32.18
N HIS A 418 -10.68 -2.81 31.02
CA HIS A 418 -12.14 -2.79 30.97
C HIS A 418 -12.74 -4.00 30.21
N SER A 419 -11.96 -5.02 29.91
CA SER A 419 -12.44 -6.23 29.25
C SER A 419 -12.08 -7.49 30.04
N ASP A 420 -13.06 -8.38 30.20
CA ASP A 420 -12.86 -9.73 30.72
C ASP A 420 -12.36 -10.75 29.69
N SER A 421 -12.05 -10.30 28.47
CA SER A 421 -11.60 -11.18 27.39
C SER A 421 -10.19 -11.71 27.64
N GLU A 422 -9.99 -12.99 27.38
CA GLU A 422 -8.64 -13.60 27.39
C GLU A 422 -7.78 -13.16 26.17
N ASN A 423 -8.39 -12.55 25.14
CA ASN A 423 -7.66 -12.06 23.97
C ASN A 423 -7.03 -10.70 24.29
N PRO A 424 -5.68 -10.56 24.31
CA PRO A 424 -5.01 -9.32 24.69
C PRO A 424 -5.16 -8.19 23.64
N PHE A 425 -5.76 -8.47 22.49
CA PHE A 425 -5.95 -7.51 21.39
C PHE A 425 -7.42 -7.11 21.21
N VAL A 426 -8.22 -7.21 22.27
CA VAL A 426 -9.53 -6.53 22.32
C VAL A 426 -9.30 -5.04 22.16
N ALA A 427 -10.08 -4.39 21.28
CA ALA A 427 -9.87 -3.00 20.95
C ALA A 427 -10.93 -2.08 21.59
N PRO A 428 -10.56 -0.87 22.02
CA PRO A 428 -11.52 0.11 22.50
C PRO A 428 -12.35 0.66 21.34
N ALA A 429 -13.66 0.81 21.55
CA ALA A 429 -14.58 1.24 20.49
C ALA A 429 -15.70 2.13 21.03
N GLN A 430 -16.25 2.97 20.15
CA GLN A 430 -17.33 3.90 20.45
C GLN A 430 -18.24 4.07 19.23
N ARG A 431 -19.57 4.28 19.47
CA ARG A 431 -20.48 4.67 18.38
C ARG A 431 -20.12 6.05 17.85
N MET A 432 -20.30 6.27 16.55
CA MET A 432 -19.88 7.52 15.91
C MET A 432 -20.58 8.76 16.47
N VAL A 433 -21.90 8.69 16.69
CA VAL A 433 -22.64 9.86 17.20
C VAL A 433 -22.23 10.15 18.64
N ASP A 434 -22.15 9.12 19.50
CA ASP A 434 -21.74 9.28 20.90
C ASP A 434 -20.33 9.89 20.99
N PHE A 435 -19.39 9.42 20.16
CA PHE A 435 -18.05 10.01 20.04
C PHE A 435 -18.12 11.51 19.72
N CYS A 436 -18.98 11.90 18.78
CA CYS A 436 -19.09 13.29 18.33
C CYS A 436 -19.79 14.18 19.35
N GLU A 437 -20.69 13.63 20.15
CA GLU A 437 -21.41 14.35 21.20
C GLU A 437 -20.66 14.33 22.53
N GLY A 438 -19.54 13.58 22.64
CA GLY A 438 -18.74 13.45 23.86
C GLY A 438 -19.46 12.64 24.94
N GLU A 439 -20.26 11.65 24.52
CA GLU A 439 -21.02 10.77 25.39
C GLU A 439 -20.50 9.34 25.32
N ASP A 440 -20.63 8.59 26.41
CA ASP A 440 -20.26 7.18 26.47
C ASP A 440 -21.28 6.31 25.70
N SER A 441 -20.79 5.30 24.97
CA SER A 441 -21.67 4.32 24.34
C SER A 441 -22.07 3.24 25.36
N GLU A 442 -23.40 3.08 25.58
CA GLU A 442 -23.92 2.03 26.49
C GLU A 442 -23.76 0.63 25.88
N ASP A 443 -23.85 0.50 24.56
CA ASP A 443 -23.67 -0.73 23.79
C ASP A 443 -22.94 -0.46 22.46
N LEU A 444 -22.48 -1.52 21.80
CA LEU A 444 -21.78 -1.42 20.52
C LEU A 444 -22.49 -2.23 19.43
N PRO A 445 -22.51 -1.77 18.17
CA PRO A 445 -23.05 -2.56 17.06
C PRO A 445 -22.17 -3.76 16.74
N GLU A 446 -22.69 -4.69 15.92
CA GLU A 446 -21.92 -5.82 15.39
C GLU A 446 -20.69 -5.31 14.64
N THR A 447 -19.53 -5.97 14.84
CA THR A 447 -18.28 -5.64 14.14
C THR A 447 -17.66 -6.86 13.47
N SER A 448 -16.83 -6.61 12.46
CA SER A 448 -16.02 -7.65 11.82
C SER A 448 -14.73 -7.97 12.58
N TYR A 449 -14.37 -7.19 13.59
CA TYR A 449 -13.14 -7.34 14.36
C TYR A 449 -13.19 -8.57 15.29
N LYS A 450 -12.45 -9.60 14.94
CA LYS A 450 -12.52 -10.91 15.60
C LYS A 450 -11.98 -10.97 17.03
N PRO A 451 -10.90 -10.23 17.40
CA PRO A 451 -10.44 -10.22 18.78
C PRO A 451 -11.48 -9.68 19.78
N GLY A 452 -12.48 -8.92 19.30
CA GLY A 452 -13.51 -8.30 20.11
C GLY A 452 -13.27 -6.82 20.36
N VAL A 453 -14.33 -6.15 20.82
CA VAL A 453 -14.29 -4.72 21.18
C VAL A 453 -14.88 -4.50 22.55
N VAL A 454 -14.46 -3.42 23.23
CA VAL A 454 -15.00 -2.96 24.50
C VAL A 454 -15.45 -1.51 24.37
N PRO A 455 -16.61 -1.11 24.95
CA PRO A 455 -17.01 0.29 24.97
C PRO A 455 -15.95 1.16 25.65
N ALA A 456 -15.62 2.27 25.03
CA ALA A 456 -14.56 3.16 25.50
C ALA A 456 -14.81 4.61 25.07
N PRO A 457 -14.51 5.61 25.90
CA PRO A 457 -14.62 7.02 25.55
C PRO A 457 -13.45 7.43 24.64
N LEU A 458 -13.46 7.00 23.38
CA LEU A 458 -12.39 7.31 22.43
C LEU A 458 -12.17 8.83 22.27
N HIS A 459 -13.22 9.64 22.48
CA HIS A 459 -13.14 11.10 22.48
C HIS A 459 -12.25 11.66 23.60
N GLU A 460 -12.04 10.90 24.71
CA GLU A 460 -11.15 11.27 25.81
C GLU A 460 -9.77 10.60 25.70
N ILE A 461 -9.72 9.34 25.21
CA ILE A 461 -8.47 8.55 25.14
C ILE A 461 -7.55 9.05 24.02
N LEU A 462 -8.14 9.45 22.87
CA LEU A 462 -7.37 10.05 21.79
C LEU A 462 -6.78 11.41 22.22
N PRO A 463 -5.62 11.78 21.68
CA PRO A 463 -5.13 13.15 21.85
C PRO A 463 -6.19 14.19 21.46
N PRO A 464 -6.48 15.20 22.31
CA PRO A 464 -7.60 16.11 22.10
C PRO A 464 -7.64 16.75 20.70
N PHE A 465 -6.49 17.15 20.17
CA PHE A 465 -6.42 17.77 18.85
C PHE A 465 -6.80 16.80 17.70
N ILE A 466 -6.69 15.46 17.92
CA ILE A 466 -7.14 14.44 16.97
C ILE A 466 -8.65 14.23 17.13
N ALA A 467 -9.12 14.03 18.38
CA ALA A 467 -10.54 13.79 18.66
C ALA A 467 -11.44 14.91 18.14
N GLU A 468 -11.13 16.17 18.49
CA GLU A 468 -11.89 17.35 18.06
C GLU A 468 -11.98 17.48 16.53
N ARG A 469 -10.88 17.24 15.82
CA ARG A 469 -10.87 17.31 14.35
C ARG A 469 -11.66 16.17 13.69
N LEU A 470 -11.65 14.99 14.28
CA LEU A 470 -12.48 13.86 13.81
C LEU A 470 -13.97 14.15 14.01
N GLN A 471 -14.37 14.71 15.17
CA GLN A 471 -15.75 15.10 15.48
C GLN A 471 -16.29 16.09 14.44
N ASP A 472 -15.53 17.16 14.19
CA ASP A 472 -15.87 18.15 13.18
C ASP A 472 -15.95 17.56 11.78
N ALA A 473 -14.96 16.73 11.39
CA ALA A 473 -14.91 16.12 10.07
C ALA A 473 -16.07 15.19 9.79
N PHE A 474 -16.50 14.36 10.74
CA PHE A 474 -17.68 13.48 10.56
C PHE A 474 -18.94 14.29 10.29
N SER A 475 -19.15 15.38 11.01
CA SER A 475 -20.26 16.29 10.79
C SER A 475 -20.21 16.93 9.39
N ILE A 476 -19.03 17.43 8.99
CA ILE A 476 -18.82 18.07 7.69
C ILE A 476 -19.07 17.09 6.54
N VAL A 477 -18.52 15.87 6.62
CA VAL A 477 -18.68 14.82 5.60
C VAL A 477 -20.15 14.46 5.42
N ASN A 478 -20.89 14.30 6.52
CA ASN A 478 -22.32 14.02 6.48
C ASN A 478 -23.12 15.13 5.79
N GLN A 479 -22.77 16.40 6.03
CA GLN A 479 -23.48 17.54 5.46
C GLN A 479 -23.16 17.76 3.99
N LYS A 480 -21.87 17.59 3.59
CA LYS A 480 -21.39 18.00 2.25
C LYS A 480 -21.43 16.88 1.22
N SER A 481 -20.99 15.67 1.58
CA SER A 481 -20.64 14.65 0.58
C SER A 481 -21.29 13.29 0.77
N MET A 482 -21.59 12.88 2.02
CA MET A 482 -22.13 11.56 2.31
C MET A 482 -23.23 11.64 3.37
N ARG A 483 -24.37 12.18 2.98
CA ARG A 483 -25.54 12.28 3.87
C ARG A 483 -25.99 10.89 4.35
N GLY A 484 -26.04 10.69 5.67
CA GLY A 484 -26.32 9.41 6.33
C GLY A 484 -25.07 8.67 6.82
N TYR A 485 -23.86 9.20 6.54
CA TYR A 485 -22.61 8.65 7.03
C TYR A 485 -22.47 8.77 8.57
N TYR A 486 -22.93 9.88 9.13
CA TYR A 486 -22.98 10.17 10.55
C TYR A 486 -24.17 9.41 11.17
N THR A 487 -23.89 8.30 11.85
CA THR A 487 -24.91 7.39 12.40
C THR A 487 -24.33 6.53 13.52
N ASN A 488 -25.18 6.10 14.46
CA ASN A 488 -24.82 5.11 15.51
C ASN A 488 -24.80 3.66 14.99
N ASP A 489 -25.10 3.41 13.72
CA ASP A 489 -24.78 2.13 13.06
C ASP A 489 -23.28 2.04 12.69
N ALA A 490 -22.55 3.15 12.77
CA ALA A 490 -21.12 3.22 12.56
C ALA A 490 -20.37 3.03 13.87
N LEU A 491 -19.34 2.17 13.84
CA LEU A 491 -18.44 1.92 14.96
C LEU A 491 -17.07 2.55 14.68
N LEU A 492 -16.57 3.32 15.64
CA LEU A 492 -15.19 3.80 15.70
C LEU A 492 -14.38 2.86 16.56
N ILE A 493 -13.21 2.44 16.09
CA ILE A 493 -12.32 1.52 16.79
C ILE A 493 -10.92 2.15 16.83
N GLY A 494 -10.33 2.26 17.99
CA GLY A 494 -8.98 2.82 18.19
C GLY A 494 -7.91 1.75 18.03
N VAL A 495 -6.76 2.04 17.44
CA VAL A 495 -6.32 3.25 16.75
C VAL A 495 -5.80 2.92 15.34
N GLU A 496 -6.09 3.75 14.37
CA GLU A 496 -5.41 3.74 13.06
C GLU A 496 -4.20 4.69 13.15
N SER A 497 -3.03 4.15 13.48
CA SER A 497 -1.83 4.94 13.78
C SER A 497 -0.76 4.85 12.69
N ARG A 498 -0.76 3.77 11.89
CA ARG A 498 0.33 3.43 10.97
C ARG A 498 -0.01 3.73 9.52
N THR A 499 -0.40 4.97 9.24
CA THR A 499 -0.75 5.42 7.88
C THR A 499 0.46 5.63 6.99
N SER A 500 1.56 6.11 7.56
CA SER A 500 2.86 6.30 6.91
C SER A 500 3.98 6.37 7.93
N SER A 501 5.24 6.29 7.46
CA SER A 501 6.39 6.44 8.35
C SER A 501 6.44 7.84 8.97
N PRO A 502 6.57 7.98 10.30
CA PRO A 502 6.87 9.24 10.96
C PRO A 502 8.35 9.65 10.85
N VAL A 503 9.15 8.83 10.20
CA VAL A 503 10.60 9.03 10.01
C VAL A 503 10.94 8.96 8.54
N ARG A 504 11.89 9.79 8.10
CA ARG A 504 12.53 9.72 6.79
C ARG A 504 14.01 9.39 6.95
N ILE A 505 14.53 8.53 6.07
CA ILE A 505 15.94 8.26 5.92
C ILE A 505 16.43 9.07 4.73
N PRO A 506 17.18 10.19 4.91
CA PRO A 506 17.64 11.02 3.81
C PRO A 506 18.49 10.24 2.81
N ARG A 507 18.27 10.50 1.54
CA ARG A 507 19.02 9.90 0.45
C ARG A 507 19.21 10.89 -0.70
N ASN A 508 20.28 10.75 -1.42
CA ASN A 508 20.53 11.49 -2.63
C ASN A 508 19.46 11.15 -3.71
N PRO A 509 18.76 12.15 -4.27
CA PRO A 509 17.67 11.89 -5.22
C PRO A 509 18.14 11.29 -6.57
N ARG A 510 19.42 11.42 -6.93
CA ARG A 510 19.96 10.92 -8.21
C ARG A 510 20.36 9.44 -8.16
N ASN A 511 21.04 9.02 -7.09
CA ASN A 511 21.58 7.67 -6.95
C ASN A 511 20.87 6.84 -5.87
N CYS A 512 19.85 7.40 -5.19
CA CYS A 512 19.08 6.78 -4.11
C CYS A 512 19.93 6.31 -2.91
N GLU A 513 21.21 6.65 -2.80
CA GLU A 513 22.04 6.27 -1.67
C GLU A 513 21.82 7.19 -0.47
N ALA A 514 21.87 6.63 0.73
CA ALA A 514 21.86 7.41 1.97
C ALA A 514 23.12 8.28 2.05
N ASP A 515 22.95 9.57 2.31
CA ASP A 515 24.06 10.53 2.36
C ASP A 515 25.09 10.16 3.45
N SER A 516 24.61 9.59 4.56
CA SER A 516 25.44 9.18 5.71
C SER A 516 25.98 7.75 5.64
N PHE A 517 25.51 6.92 4.69
CA PHE A 517 25.93 5.51 4.57
C PHE A 517 26.04 5.10 3.09
N PRO A 518 27.16 5.42 2.40
CA PRO A 518 27.34 5.10 0.97
C PRO A 518 27.17 3.62 0.66
N GLY A 519 26.42 3.31 -0.39
CA GLY A 519 26.07 1.95 -0.80
C GLY A 519 24.77 1.41 -0.19
N LEU A 520 24.20 2.09 0.82
CA LEU A 520 22.85 1.82 1.34
C LEU A 520 21.83 2.64 0.56
N LEU A 521 20.80 2.01 0.03
CA LEU A 521 19.71 2.63 -0.70
C LEU A 521 18.41 2.52 0.11
N PRO A 522 18.04 3.54 0.93
CA PRO A 522 16.77 3.58 1.63
C PRO A 522 15.61 3.60 0.63
N CYS A 523 14.64 2.69 0.78
CA CYS A 523 13.64 2.43 -0.22
C CYS A 523 12.24 2.24 0.37
N GLY A 524 11.25 2.72 -0.34
CA GLY A 524 9.86 2.46 -0.05
C GLY A 524 9.30 3.29 1.11
N GLU A 525 8.27 2.74 1.75
CA GLU A 525 7.50 3.42 2.78
C GLU A 525 8.28 3.61 4.08
N GLY A 526 9.08 2.62 4.49
CA GLY A 526 9.93 2.72 5.68
C GLY A 526 11.00 3.80 5.57
N ALA A 527 11.49 4.07 4.36
CA ALA A 527 12.41 5.17 4.11
C ALA A 527 11.71 6.54 3.98
N GLY A 528 10.37 6.59 3.98
CA GLY A 528 9.58 7.82 3.90
C GLY A 528 9.33 8.33 2.47
N TYR A 529 9.51 7.50 1.43
CA TYR A 529 9.39 7.90 0.01
C TYR A 529 8.15 7.39 -0.70
N SER A 530 7.36 6.51 -0.09
CA SER A 530 6.12 5.97 -0.66
C SER A 530 5.06 5.77 0.41
N GLY A 531 3.83 5.45 0.02
CA GLY A 531 2.71 5.25 0.94
C GLY A 531 1.69 4.22 0.42
N GLY A 532 2.15 3.22 -0.36
CA GLY A 532 1.27 2.17 -0.86
C GLY A 532 1.98 1.20 -1.80
N ILE A 533 1.29 0.16 -2.25
CA ILE A 533 1.87 -0.95 -3.02
C ILE A 533 2.57 -0.46 -4.30
N VAL A 534 1.87 0.29 -5.16
CA VAL A 534 2.43 0.73 -6.45
C VAL A 534 3.55 1.75 -6.28
N SER A 535 3.39 2.73 -5.40
CA SER A 535 4.45 3.72 -5.16
C SER A 535 5.70 3.09 -4.55
N SER A 536 5.55 2.09 -3.68
CA SER A 536 6.67 1.32 -3.14
C SER A 536 7.36 0.47 -4.21
N ALA A 537 6.58 -0.18 -5.08
CA ALA A 537 7.12 -0.94 -6.21
C ALA A 537 7.94 -0.06 -7.16
N ILE A 538 7.43 1.12 -7.52
CA ILE A 538 8.14 2.10 -8.36
C ILE A 538 9.44 2.55 -7.69
N ASP A 539 9.40 2.85 -6.39
CA ASP A 539 10.61 3.26 -5.66
C ASP A 539 11.64 2.14 -5.59
N GLY A 540 11.19 0.87 -5.46
CA GLY A 540 12.04 -0.31 -5.56
C GLY A 540 12.72 -0.44 -6.93
N ILE A 541 11.97 -0.24 -8.02
CA ILE A 541 12.50 -0.21 -9.38
C ILE A 541 13.57 0.87 -9.51
N ASN A 542 13.32 2.07 -9.02
CA ASN A 542 14.27 3.19 -9.09
C ASN A 542 15.55 2.90 -8.30
N CYS A 543 15.45 2.37 -7.09
CA CYS A 543 16.61 1.97 -6.30
C CYS A 543 17.43 0.85 -6.98
N ALA A 544 16.76 -0.11 -7.61
CA ALA A 544 17.44 -1.18 -8.36
C ALA A 544 18.22 -0.63 -9.57
N VAL A 545 17.62 0.30 -10.32
CA VAL A 545 18.29 0.98 -11.45
C VAL A 545 19.50 1.76 -10.94
N ALA A 546 19.35 2.51 -9.84
CA ALA A 546 20.45 3.28 -9.24
C ALA A 546 21.61 2.36 -8.77
N ALA A 547 21.29 1.26 -8.10
CA ALA A 547 22.27 0.27 -7.66
C ALA A 547 23.04 -0.34 -8.85
N ALA A 548 22.31 -0.75 -9.90
CA ALA A 548 22.89 -1.35 -11.09
C ALA A 548 23.80 -0.37 -11.86
N ARG A 549 23.38 0.88 -12.04
CA ARG A 549 24.23 1.93 -12.66
C ARG A 549 25.53 2.12 -11.90
N SER A 550 25.46 2.24 -10.58
CA SER A 550 26.65 2.39 -9.73
C SER A 550 27.59 1.18 -9.80
N LEU A 551 27.04 -0.04 -9.87
CA LEU A 551 27.87 -1.27 -9.98
C LEU A 551 28.50 -1.44 -11.36
N SER A 552 27.83 -0.97 -12.43
CA SER A 552 28.33 -1.05 -13.81
C SER A 552 29.39 0.02 -14.13
N GLY A 553 29.69 0.95 -13.22
CA GLY A 553 30.61 2.06 -13.47
C GLY A 553 30.13 3.04 -14.54
N ALA A 554 28.83 3.03 -14.85
CA ALA A 554 28.22 4.02 -15.73
C ALA A 554 28.11 5.34 -14.97
N ASP A 555 28.91 6.33 -15.36
CA ASP A 555 28.87 7.67 -14.80
C ASP A 555 27.46 8.24 -14.89
N VAL A 556 27.08 8.99 -13.85
CA VAL A 556 25.85 9.77 -13.79
C VAL A 556 26.04 11.02 -14.69
N GLU A 557 26.30 10.83 -15.99
CA GLU A 557 26.21 11.91 -16.96
C GLU A 557 24.76 12.06 -17.42
N ASP A 558 24.21 13.18 -17.02
CA ASP A 558 23.11 13.98 -17.57
C ASP A 558 22.17 13.32 -18.60
N GLU A 559 21.25 12.46 -18.15
CA GLU A 559 19.91 12.49 -18.73
C GLU A 559 18.98 13.20 -17.72
N PRO A 560 18.34 14.31 -18.11
CA PRO A 560 17.41 14.98 -17.21
C PRO A 560 16.23 14.03 -16.97
N HIS A 561 16.07 13.56 -15.73
CA HIS A 561 14.75 13.13 -15.26
C HIS A 561 13.82 14.35 -15.41
N GLU A 562 13.02 14.38 -16.46
CA GLU A 562 11.85 15.25 -16.51
C GLU A 562 10.96 14.90 -15.30
N GLY A 563 11.11 15.61 -14.21
CA GLY A 563 10.30 15.38 -13.03
C GLY A 563 10.81 15.92 -11.70
N THR A 564 11.88 16.74 -11.67
CA THR A 564 12.24 17.46 -10.44
C THR A 564 12.11 18.95 -10.63
N ALA A 565 10.88 19.44 -10.53
CA ALA A 565 10.62 20.86 -10.25
C ALA A 565 9.42 20.93 -9.30
N GLY A 566 9.65 21.49 -8.12
CA GLY A 566 8.61 22.06 -7.27
C GLY A 566 8.22 21.21 -6.07
N GLU A 567 8.96 21.30 -4.99
CA GLU A 567 8.37 21.34 -3.66
C GLU A 567 7.46 22.58 -3.63
N THR A 568 6.19 22.39 -3.89
CA THR A 568 5.15 23.29 -3.39
C THR A 568 4.14 22.40 -2.69
N SER A 569 4.05 22.64 -1.39
CA SER A 569 2.93 22.27 -0.55
C SER A 569 1.65 22.84 -1.16
N GLU A 570 0.89 22.02 -1.87
CA GLU A 570 -0.52 22.29 -2.14
C GLU A 570 -1.30 21.04 -1.81
N ALA A 571 -1.94 21.13 -0.65
CA ALA A 571 -3.05 20.31 -0.27
C ALA A 571 -4.25 20.74 -1.10
N GLU A 572 -4.67 19.92 -2.08
CA GLU A 572 -6.03 19.91 -2.63
C GLU A 572 -6.59 18.46 -2.66
#